data_bf79df8f0f9ad4eeacaeae60c3fc80ba
#
_entry.id   bf79df8f0f9ad4eeacaeae60c3fc80ba
#
_cell.length_a   1.000
_cell.length_b   1.000
_cell.length_c   1.000
_cell.angle_alpha   90.00
_cell.angle_beta   90.00
_cell.angle_gamma   90.00
#
_symmetry.space_group_name_H-M   'P 1'
#
loop_
_entity.id
_entity.type
_entity.pdbx_description
1 polymer ?
#
loop_
_entity_poly.entity_id
_entity_poly.type
_entity_poly.pdbx_seq_one_letter_code
_entity_poly.pdbx_strand_id
1 'polypeptide(L)'
;ERDLIALGDMQMTIWECAWYMRGMENLFCDMMMEDEKAEFLLDKVTELSMIRALSYAKAGVDVLFLGDDIGMQHTIMMSEELYCDWIKPRLKKIIDAVKAVNPDILIFYHSCGFIEPLIPHLIEAGIDVLNPIQSECMDFEEIYKKYGDKISFHGTIGTQTVMPKGTPQEVKETTWRNLDIAGEKGGLFVAPTHMLEPEVPLENILAYV
;
A
#
# COMPACT_ATOMS: atom_id res chain seq x y z
N GLU A 1 11.52 -18.64 20.20
CA GLU A 1 11.83 -17.63 19.16
C GLU A 1 11.07 -18.01 17.91
N ARG A 2 10.41 -17.03 17.27
CA ARG A 2 9.75 -17.24 15.97
C ARG A 2 10.77 -16.89 14.88
N ASP A 3 11.05 -17.83 14.00
CA ASP A 3 11.90 -17.59 12.83
C ASP A 3 11.13 -16.94 11.65
N LEU A 4 9.82 -16.72 11.82
CA LEU A 4 8.93 -16.20 10.80
C LEU A 4 8.09 -15.04 11.32
N ILE A 5 7.82 -14.09 10.46
CA ILE A 5 6.91 -12.95 10.69
C ILE A 5 5.47 -13.40 10.43
N ALA A 6 4.57 -13.12 11.38
CA ALA A 6 3.14 -13.36 11.22
C ALA A 6 2.48 -12.12 10.61
N LEU A 7 1.84 -12.30 9.46
CA LEU A 7 1.13 -11.23 8.75
C LEU A 7 -0.38 -11.47 8.77
N GLY A 8 -1.14 -10.44 9.17
CA GLY A 8 -2.59 -10.40 9.06
C GLY A 8 -2.99 -9.67 7.77
N ASP A 9 -3.61 -10.38 6.84
CA ASP A 9 -3.99 -9.83 5.53
C ASP A 9 -5.38 -9.23 5.54
N MET A 10 -5.46 -7.96 5.19
CA MET A 10 -6.68 -7.17 5.06
C MET A 10 -6.71 -6.29 3.81
N GLN A 11 -6.16 -6.75 2.70
CA GLN A 11 -6.33 -6.06 1.41
C GLN A 11 -7.80 -5.71 1.16
N MET A 12 -8.05 -4.60 0.47
CA MET A 12 -9.38 -4.00 0.31
C MET A 12 -9.99 -3.62 1.66
N THR A 13 -9.37 -2.59 2.29
CA THR A 13 -9.70 -2.23 3.67
C THR A 13 -10.98 -1.38 3.75
N ILE A 14 -11.10 -0.30 2.98
CA ILE A 14 -12.21 0.67 3.05
C ILE A 14 -12.72 1.02 1.66
N TRP A 15 -11.89 1.70 0.86
CA TRP A 15 -12.27 2.29 -0.41
C TRP A 15 -12.71 1.25 -1.42
N GLU A 16 -11.87 0.22 -1.62
CA GLU A 16 -12.18 -0.83 -2.60
C GLU A 16 -13.42 -1.63 -2.20
N CYS A 17 -13.58 -1.99 -0.93
CA CYS A 17 -14.80 -2.62 -0.45
C CYS A 17 -16.04 -1.79 -0.75
N ALA A 18 -15.98 -0.48 -0.51
CA ALA A 18 -17.11 0.41 -0.70
C ALA A 18 -17.48 0.57 -2.19
N TRP A 19 -16.48 0.80 -3.06
CA TRP A 19 -16.79 0.99 -4.47
C TRP A 19 -17.16 -0.32 -5.18
N TYR A 20 -16.68 -1.48 -4.75
CA TYR A 20 -17.18 -2.78 -5.23
C TYR A 20 -18.66 -2.97 -4.91
N MET A 21 -19.13 -2.47 -3.78
CA MET A 21 -20.53 -2.58 -3.35
C MET A 21 -21.44 -1.55 -4.03
N ARG A 22 -20.96 -0.31 -4.20
CA ARG A 22 -21.80 0.82 -4.70
C ARG A 22 -21.65 1.08 -6.20
N GLY A 23 -20.55 0.63 -6.79
CA GLY A 23 -20.05 1.09 -8.09
C GLY A 23 -19.23 2.39 -7.93
N MET A 24 -18.04 2.42 -8.53
CA MET A 24 -17.07 3.51 -8.33
C MET A 24 -17.65 4.88 -8.67
N GLU A 25 -18.28 5.03 -9.85
CA GLU A 25 -18.89 6.30 -10.28
C GLU A 25 -19.97 6.78 -9.32
N ASN A 26 -20.85 5.87 -8.88
CA ASN A 26 -21.91 6.23 -7.94
C ASN A 26 -21.35 6.65 -6.58
N LEU A 27 -20.32 5.95 -6.09
CA LEU A 27 -19.70 6.30 -4.82
C LEU A 27 -19.01 7.67 -4.88
N PHE A 28 -18.31 7.97 -5.97
CA PHE A 28 -17.74 9.31 -6.17
C PHE A 28 -18.82 10.40 -6.21
N CYS A 29 -19.93 10.16 -6.94
CA CYS A 29 -21.05 11.10 -6.96
C CYS A 29 -21.62 11.32 -5.55
N ASP A 30 -21.88 10.24 -4.82
CA ASP A 30 -22.41 10.30 -3.46
C ASP A 30 -21.43 11.07 -2.52
N MET A 31 -20.12 10.85 -2.62
CA MET A 31 -19.10 11.57 -1.82
C MET A 31 -19.04 13.05 -2.18
N MET A 32 -19.04 13.39 -3.48
CA MET A 32 -18.98 14.79 -3.95
C MET A 32 -20.24 15.57 -3.62
N MET A 33 -21.38 14.90 -3.49
CA MET A 33 -22.67 15.49 -3.10
C MET A 33 -22.90 15.47 -1.59
N GLU A 34 -21.93 14.95 -0.82
CA GLU A 34 -22.04 14.74 0.63
C GLU A 34 -23.33 13.95 0.99
N ASP A 35 -23.66 12.95 0.14
CA ASP A 35 -24.86 12.12 0.37
C ASP A 35 -24.63 11.19 1.55
N GLU A 36 -25.61 11.12 2.46
CA GLU A 36 -25.60 10.25 3.64
C GLU A 36 -25.36 8.78 3.31
N LYS A 37 -25.62 8.34 2.09
CA LYS A 37 -25.32 6.97 1.63
C LYS A 37 -23.81 6.70 1.56
N ALA A 38 -23.00 7.68 1.14
CA ALA A 38 -21.55 7.53 1.13
C ALA A 38 -21.02 7.41 2.55
N GLU A 39 -21.47 8.30 3.44
CA GLU A 39 -21.09 8.26 4.86
C GLU A 39 -21.48 6.93 5.49
N PHE A 40 -22.74 6.51 5.35
CA PHE A 40 -23.23 5.24 5.88
C PHE A 40 -22.44 4.05 5.38
N LEU A 41 -22.19 3.96 4.07
CA LEU A 41 -21.48 2.83 3.47
C LEU A 41 -20.02 2.76 3.94
N LEU A 42 -19.28 3.88 3.86
CA LEU A 42 -17.89 3.96 4.28
C LEU A 42 -17.72 3.69 5.78
N ASP A 43 -18.66 4.17 6.61
CA ASP A 43 -18.65 3.89 8.04
C ASP A 43 -18.91 2.41 8.34
N LYS A 44 -19.85 1.78 7.64
CA LYS A 44 -20.13 0.34 7.82
C LYS A 44 -18.98 -0.53 7.37
N VAL A 45 -18.35 -0.22 6.24
CA VAL A 45 -17.14 -0.92 5.79
C VAL A 45 -16.02 -0.73 6.82
N THR A 46 -15.84 0.49 7.35
CA THR A 46 -14.84 0.78 8.38
C THR A 46 -15.10 -0.01 9.67
N GLU A 47 -16.36 -0.11 10.13
CA GLU A 47 -16.72 -0.91 11.30
C GLU A 47 -16.35 -2.39 11.11
N LEU A 48 -16.66 -2.98 9.96
CA LEU A 48 -16.31 -4.37 9.65
C LEU A 48 -14.79 -4.58 9.57
N SER A 49 -14.08 -3.68 8.92
CA SER A 49 -12.62 -3.71 8.84
C SER A 49 -11.97 -3.54 10.20
N MET A 50 -12.54 -2.70 11.07
CA MET A 50 -12.10 -2.55 12.46
C MET A 50 -12.17 -3.85 13.24
N ILE A 51 -13.27 -4.59 13.13
CA ILE A 51 -13.44 -5.89 13.80
C ILE A 51 -12.34 -6.88 13.36
N ARG A 52 -12.07 -6.95 12.06
CA ARG A 52 -11.02 -7.82 11.50
C ARG A 52 -9.64 -7.39 11.99
N ALA A 53 -9.32 -6.10 11.88
CA ALA A 53 -8.04 -5.52 12.28
C ALA A 53 -7.73 -5.77 13.78
N LEU A 54 -8.71 -5.53 14.64
CA LEU A 54 -8.59 -5.78 16.08
C LEU A 54 -8.44 -7.28 16.40
N SER A 55 -9.00 -8.15 15.59
CA SER A 55 -8.83 -9.60 15.76
C SER A 55 -7.38 -10.02 15.47
N TYR A 56 -6.76 -9.48 14.42
CA TYR A 56 -5.35 -9.69 14.12
C TYR A 56 -4.43 -9.09 15.19
N ALA A 57 -4.69 -7.87 15.63
CA ALA A 57 -3.90 -7.24 16.70
C ALA A 57 -3.92 -8.05 18.00
N LYS A 58 -5.11 -8.57 18.39
CA LYS A 58 -5.28 -9.45 19.56
C LYS A 58 -4.61 -10.82 19.38
N ALA A 59 -4.57 -11.34 18.16
CA ALA A 59 -3.86 -12.58 17.85
C ALA A 59 -2.32 -12.41 17.90
N GLY A 60 -1.82 -11.18 17.98
CA GLY A 60 -0.41 -10.87 18.10
C GLY A 60 0.36 -11.08 16.80
N VAL A 61 -0.24 -10.71 15.65
CA VAL A 61 0.50 -10.66 14.39
C VAL A 61 1.56 -9.54 14.43
N ASP A 62 2.66 -9.73 13.74
CA ASP A 62 3.76 -8.77 13.69
C ASP A 62 3.48 -7.64 12.69
N VAL A 63 2.76 -7.95 11.60
CA VAL A 63 2.41 -7.02 10.53
C VAL A 63 0.93 -7.09 10.22
N LEU A 64 0.27 -5.95 10.12
CA LEU A 64 -1.08 -5.83 9.58
C LEU A 64 -1.01 -5.24 8.17
N PHE A 65 -1.40 -6.04 7.18
CA PHE A 65 -1.44 -5.63 5.78
C PHE A 65 -2.81 -5.03 5.46
N LEU A 66 -2.83 -3.73 5.31
CA LEU A 66 -3.98 -2.94 4.85
C LEU A 66 -3.77 -2.54 3.39
N GLY A 67 -4.81 -2.11 2.74
CA GLY A 67 -4.64 -1.52 1.42
C GLY A 67 -5.95 -1.26 0.72
N ASP A 68 -5.89 -0.22 -0.06
CA ASP A 68 -6.88 0.19 -1.04
C ASP A 68 -6.12 0.84 -2.19
N ASP A 69 -6.41 0.48 -3.44
CA ASP A 69 -5.86 1.18 -4.59
C ASP A 69 -6.48 2.58 -4.71
N ILE A 70 -5.64 3.59 -4.44
CA ILE A 70 -6.01 5.02 -4.47
C ILE A 70 -5.25 5.80 -5.56
N GLY A 71 -4.43 5.10 -6.34
CA GLY A 71 -3.68 5.61 -7.48
C GLY A 71 -4.19 5.08 -8.81
N MET A 72 -3.89 5.81 -9.87
CA MET A 72 -4.02 5.41 -11.27
C MET A 72 -2.64 5.41 -11.92
N GLN A 73 -2.53 5.09 -13.21
CA GLN A 73 -1.22 5.01 -13.88
C GLN A 73 -0.43 6.33 -13.82
N HIS A 74 -1.09 7.48 -13.92
CA HIS A 74 -0.44 8.79 -14.04
C HIS A 74 -0.98 9.86 -13.10
N THR A 75 -1.92 9.52 -12.24
CA THR A 75 -2.54 10.46 -11.31
C THR A 75 -3.12 9.72 -10.11
N ILE A 76 -3.45 10.45 -9.05
CA ILE A 76 -4.26 9.93 -7.94
C ILE A 76 -5.70 9.68 -8.41
N MET A 77 -6.37 8.71 -7.80
CA MET A 77 -7.73 8.31 -8.18
C MET A 77 -8.80 9.33 -7.76
N MET A 78 -8.55 10.07 -6.71
CA MET A 78 -9.41 11.13 -6.18
C MET A 78 -8.57 12.34 -5.75
N SER A 79 -9.17 13.51 -5.59
CA SER A 79 -8.43 14.68 -5.06
C SER A 79 -7.91 14.42 -3.65
N GLU A 80 -6.81 15.10 -3.28
CA GLU A 80 -6.27 15.04 -1.91
C GLU A 80 -7.34 15.45 -0.87
N GLU A 81 -8.16 16.48 -1.18
CA GLU A 81 -9.25 16.94 -0.33
C GLU A 81 -10.26 15.82 -0.09
N LEU A 82 -10.75 15.18 -1.15
CA LEU A 82 -11.71 14.08 -1.04
C LEU A 82 -11.14 12.89 -0.26
N TYR A 83 -9.86 12.56 -0.47
CA TYR A 83 -9.16 11.52 0.29
C TYR A 83 -9.07 11.89 1.78
N CYS A 84 -8.69 13.13 2.09
CA CYS A 84 -8.54 13.61 3.46
C CYS A 84 -9.87 13.68 4.23
N ASP A 85 -10.96 14.00 3.55
CA ASP A 85 -12.26 14.13 4.18
C ASP A 85 -12.94 12.77 4.39
N TRP A 86 -12.79 11.85 3.45
CA TRP A 86 -13.55 10.61 3.45
C TRP A 86 -12.77 9.36 3.85
N ILE A 87 -11.55 9.21 3.39
CA ILE A 87 -10.79 7.94 3.53
C ILE A 87 -9.79 7.99 4.68
N LYS A 88 -8.93 9.01 4.70
CA LYS A 88 -7.86 9.15 5.71
C LYS A 88 -8.34 9.07 7.16
N PRO A 89 -9.44 9.74 7.58
CA PRO A 89 -9.89 9.68 8.99
C PRO A 89 -10.32 8.27 9.39
N ARG A 90 -10.92 7.53 8.46
CA ARG A 90 -11.38 6.15 8.67
C ARG A 90 -10.20 5.18 8.74
N LEU A 91 -9.22 5.34 7.87
CA LEU A 91 -7.97 4.57 7.90
C LEU A 91 -7.22 4.82 9.21
N LYS A 92 -7.04 6.09 9.58
CA LYS A 92 -6.40 6.46 10.84
C LYS A 92 -7.09 5.87 12.05
N LYS A 93 -8.42 5.88 12.08
CA LYS A 93 -9.22 5.28 13.17
C LYS A 93 -8.93 3.80 13.34
N ILE A 94 -8.78 3.05 12.25
CA ILE A 94 -8.41 1.62 12.28
C ILE A 94 -6.98 1.46 12.84
N ILE A 95 -6.02 2.22 12.32
CA ILE A 95 -4.62 2.13 12.73
C ILE A 95 -4.45 2.48 14.21
N ASP A 96 -5.04 3.58 14.67
CA ASP A 96 -4.97 4.01 16.07
C ASP A 96 -5.54 2.91 17.01
N ALA A 97 -6.67 2.32 16.65
CA ALA A 97 -7.28 1.26 17.45
C ALA A 97 -6.42 -0.01 17.49
N VAL A 98 -5.80 -0.38 16.39
CA VAL A 98 -4.89 -1.53 16.30
C VAL A 98 -3.64 -1.31 17.13
N LYS A 99 -2.99 -0.15 16.99
CA LYS A 99 -1.79 0.22 17.75
C LYS A 99 -2.07 0.39 19.26
N ALA A 100 -3.31 0.74 19.65
CA ALA A 100 -3.71 0.74 21.05
C ALA A 100 -3.77 -0.67 21.67
N VAL A 101 -4.03 -1.70 20.88
CA VAL A 101 -4.07 -3.12 21.32
C VAL A 101 -2.68 -3.77 21.23
N ASN A 102 -1.96 -3.51 20.15
CA ASN A 102 -0.61 -4.01 19.91
C ASN A 102 0.28 -2.85 19.41
N PRO A 103 1.00 -2.17 20.31
CA PRO A 103 1.82 -1.00 19.95
C PRO A 103 2.97 -1.30 18.98
N ASP A 104 3.45 -2.53 18.96
CA ASP A 104 4.61 -2.98 18.17
C ASP A 104 4.22 -3.47 16.76
N ILE A 105 2.91 -3.56 16.47
CA ILE A 105 2.44 -4.02 15.16
C ILE A 105 2.84 -3.04 14.06
N LEU A 106 3.43 -3.55 12.98
CA LEU A 106 3.77 -2.76 11.82
C LEU A 106 2.56 -2.68 10.88
N ILE A 107 2.26 -1.47 10.42
CA ILE A 107 1.19 -1.21 9.45
C ILE A 107 1.80 -1.16 8.06
N PHE A 108 1.51 -2.19 7.29
CA PHE A 108 1.88 -2.31 5.88
C PHE A 108 0.69 -1.88 5.03
N TYR A 109 0.88 -0.90 4.14
CA TYR A 109 -0.21 -0.37 3.31
C TYR A 109 0.09 -0.56 1.83
N HIS A 110 -0.84 -1.19 1.12
CA HIS A 110 -0.78 -1.39 -0.33
C HIS A 110 -1.62 -0.37 -1.08
N SER A 111 -1.04 0.22 -2.12
CA SER A 111 -1.76 0.90 -3.18
C SER A 111 -0.94 0.91 -4.46
N CYS A 112 -1.44 0.33 -5.51
CA CYS A 112 -0.87 0.47 -6.84
C CYS A 112 -1.04 1.88 -7.40
N GLY A 113 -0.27 2.18 -8.46
CA GLY A 113 -0.40 3.41 -9.23
C GLY A 113 0.40 4.59 -8.69
N PHE A 114 0.13 5.76 -9.25
CA PHE A 114 0.72 7.02 -8.84
C PHE A 114 0.00 7.55 -7.60
N ILE A 115 0.69 7.53 -6.45
CA ILE A 115 0.12 7.96 -5.16
C ILE A 115 1.01 8.99 -4.43
N GLU A 116 2.03 9.53 -5.09
CA GLU A 116 2.99 10.44 -4.44
C GLU A 116 2.33 11.57 -3.63
N PRO A 117 1.27 12.28 -4.12
CA PRO A 117 0.61 13.33 -3.34
C PRO A 117 -0.04 12.83 -2.05
N LEU A 118 -0.43 11.55 -1.99
CA LEU A 118 -1.12 10.95 -0.84
C LEU A 118 -0.16 10.34 0.19
N ILE A 119 1.13 10.16 -0.14
CA ILE A 119 2.13 9.59 0.80
C ILE A 119 2.21 10.35 2.13
N PRO A 120 2.25 11.70 2.16
CA PRO A 120 2.23 12.43 3.44
C PRO A 120 1.01 12.10 4.30
N HIS A 121 -0.15 11.94 3.68
CA HIS A 121 -1.40 11.64 4.38
C HIS A 121 -1.45 10.20 4.91
N LEU A 122 -0.85 9.25 4.18
CA LEU A 122 -0.67 7.88 4.64
C LEU A 122 0.28 7.81 5.85
N ILE A 123 1.38 8.56 5.81
CA ILE A 123 2.32 8.69 6.96
C ILE A 123 1.60 9.28 8.19
N GLU A 124 0.82 10.34 8.01
CA GLU A 124 0.02 10.95 9.09
C GLU A 124 -1.07 10.01 9.62
N ALA A 125 -1.59 9.11 8.79
CA ALA A 125 -2.53 8.08 9.24
C ALA A 125 -1.83 6.99 10.08
N GLY A 126 -0.49 6.84 9.95
CA GLY A 126 0.32 5.97 10.80
C GLY A 126 0.79 4.69 10.14
N ILE A 127 0.97 4.66 8.80
CA ILE A 127 1.60 3.54 8.12
C ILE A 127 3.10 3.48 8.45
N ASP A 128 3.64 2.27 8.50
CA ASP A 128 5.07 2.00 8.75
C ASP A 128 5.78 1.53 7.47
N VAL A 129 5.08 0.84 6.59
CA VAL A 129 5.60 0.32 5.31
C VAL A 129 4.65 0.62 4.17
N LEU A 130 5.15 1.21 3.09
CA LEU A 130 4.40 1.46 1.86
C LEU A 130 4.74 0.43 0.79
N ASN A 131 3.72 -0.13 0.15
CA ASN A 131 3.82 -1.09 -0.96
C ASN A 131 2.79 -0.76 -2.06
N PRO A 132 3.16 -0.88 -3.32
CA PRO A 132 4.53 -0.80 -3.82
C PRO A 132 4.92 0.65 -4.11
N ILE A 133 6.20 0.88 -4.38
CA ILE A 133 6.55 2.03 -5.21
C ILE A 133 6.60 1.50 -6.64
N GLN A 134 5.48 1.67 -7.35
CA GLN A 134 5.33 1.15 -8.71
C GLN A 134 6.21 1.95 -9.67
N SER A 135 7.28 1.33 -10.16
CA SER A 135 8.33 2.01 -10.94
C SER A 135 7.83 2.59 -12.27
N GLU A 136 6.71 2.10 -12.78
CA GLU A 136 6.05 2.65 -13.96
C GLU A 136 5.24 3.93 -13.67
N CYS A 137 5.04 4.24 -12.39
CA CYS A 137 4.23 5.38 -11.93
C CYS A 137 5.04 6.40 -11.15
N MET A 138 6.05 5.95 -10.38
CA MET A 138 6.83 6.79 -9.46
C MET A 138 8.31 6.42 -9.51
N ASP A 139 9.20 7.40 -9.41
CA ASP A 139 10.64 7.17 -9.29
C ASP A 139 10.99 6.84 -7.84
N PHE A 140 11.56 5.65 -7.60
CA PHE A 140 11.89 5.20 -6.25
C PHE A 140 12.95 6.09 -5.58
N GLU A 141 13.95 6.57 -6.33
CA GLU A 141 15.01 7.42 -5.77
C GLU A 141 14.43 8.75 -5.23
N GLU A 142 13.52 9.37 -5.98
CA GLU A 142 12.86 10.60 -5.56
C GLU A 142 11.93 10.37 -4.36
N ILE A 143 11.18 9.28 -4.35
CA ILE A 143 10.32 8.91 -3.22
C ILE A 143 11.15 8.61 -1.97
N TYR A 144 12.24 7.87 -2.12
CA TYR A 144 13.11 7.52 -1.00
C TYR A 144 13.81 8.76 -0.40
N LYS A 145 14.26 9.71 -1.24
CA LYS A 145 14.81 11.00 -0.76
C LYS A 145 13.82 11.79 0.09
N LYS A 146 12.54 11.77 -0.28
CA LYS A 146 11.49 12.56 0.41
C LYS A 146 10.99 11.90 1.69
N TYR A 147 10.88 10.57 1.70
CA TYR A 147 10.12 9.86 2.74
C TYR A 147 10.89 8.73 3.44
N GLY A 148 12.06 8.33 2.95
CA GLY A 148 12.84 7.22 3.52
C GLY A 148 13.33 7.42 4.95
N ASP A 149 13.22 8.63 5.52
CA ASP A 149 13.44 8.91 6.94
C ASP A 149 12.22 8.64 7.81
N LYS A 150 11.06 8.41 7.20
CA LYS A 150 9.75 8.37 7.88
C LYS A 150 9.08 7.01 7.80
N ILE A 151 9.23 6.32 6.69
CA ILE A 151 8.61 5.01 6.43
C ILE A 151 9.58 4.08 5.70
N SER A 152 9.30 2.79 5.75
CA SER A 152 9.96 1.76 4.95
C SER A 152 9.17 1.47 3.67
N PHE A 153 9.81 0.79 2.73
CA PHE A 153 9.22 0.46 1.43
C PHE A 153 9.29 -1.04 1.16
N HIS A 154 8.31 -1.54 0.44
CA HIS A 154 8.29 -2.90 -0.08
C HIS A 154 7.88 -2.88 -1.56
N GLY A 155 8.52 -3.70 -2.40
CA GLY A 155 8.33 -3.66 -3.86
C GLY A 155 9.30 -2.67 -4.48
N THR A 156 9.26 -2.38 -5.71
CA THR A 156 10.07 -1.45 -6.51
C THR A 156 10.53 -2.05 -7.84
N ILE A 157 10.40 -3.38 -8.06
CA ILE A 157 10.75 -3.99 -9.33
C ILE A 157 9.50 -4.11 -10.18
N GLY A 158 9.45 -3.35 -11.28
CA GLY A 158 8.27 -3.21 -12.12
C GLY A 158 7.76 -4.49 -12.76
N THR A 159 6.50 -4.82 -12.52
CA THR A 159 5.82 -5.99 -13.08
C THR A 159 5.14 -5.72 -14.42
N GLN A 160 5.10 -4.48 -14.89
CA GLN A 160 4.64 -4.13 -16.24
C GLN A 160 5.81 -3.98 -17.24
N THR A 161 7.03 -3.85 -16.75
CA THR A 161 8.23 -3.53 -17.54
C THR A 161 9.35 -4.55 -17.33
N VAL A 162 10.21 -4.33 -16.34
CA VAL A 162 11.46 -5.07 -16.21
C VAL A 162 11.26 -6.57 -15.95
N MET A 163 10.28 -6.94 -15.11
CA MET A 163 10.03 -8.35 -14.82
C MET A 163 9.57 -9.15 -16.05
N PRO A 164 8.55 -8.74 -16.83
CA PRO A 164 8.08 -9.50 -17.99
C PRO A 164 8.87 -9.26 -19.27
N LYS A 165 9.52 -8.10 -19.44
CA LYS A 165 10.09 -7.66 -20.72
C LYS A 165 11.60 -7.45 -20.70
N GLY A 166 12.19 -7.31 -19.51
CA GLY A 166 13.62 -7.13 -19.33
C GLY A 166 14.39 -8.46 -19.47
N THR A 167 15.70 -8.32 -19.59
CA THR A 167 16.63 -9.45 -19.50
C THR A 167 16.96 -9.76 -18.04
N PRO A 168 17.45 -10.97 -17.70
CA PRO A 168 17.92 -11.27 -16.36
C PRO A 168 18.95 -10.29 -15.82
N GLN A 169 19.79 -9.73 -16.70
CA GLN A 169 20.79 -8.74 -16.31
C GLN A 169 20.14 -7.42 -15.91
N GLU A 170 19.14 -6.94 -16.64
CA GLU A 170 18.39 -5.71 -16.29
C GLU A 170 17.61 -5.87 -15.00
N VAL A 171 17.08 -7.06 -14.72
CA VAL A 171 16.43 -7.35 -13.41
C VAL A 171 17.44 -7.22 -12.27
N LYS A 172 18.63 -7.81 -12.41
CA LYS A 172 19.71 -7.70 -11.43
C LYS A 172 20.15 -6.25 -11.21
N GLU A 173 20.39 -5.52 -12.29
CA GLU A 173 20.81 -4.12 -12.23
C GLU A 173 19.76 -3.24 -11.54
N THR A 174 18.48 -3.45 -11.84
CA THR A 174 17.37 -2.75 -11.17
C THR A 174 17.32 -3.09 -9.68
N THR A 175 17.47 -4.36 -9.32
CA THR A 175 17.50 -4.82 -7.93
C THR A 175 18.64 -4.16 -7.16
N TRP A 176 19.87 -4.22 -7.68
CA TRP A 176 21.04 -3.63 -7.04
C TRP A 176 20.94 -2.11 -6.94
N ARG A 177 20.50 -1.44 -8.03
CA ARG A 177 20.27 0.03 -8.01
C ARG A 177 19.33 0.42 -6.88
N ASN A 178 18.22 -0.28 -6.70
CA ASN A 178 17.25 0.05 -5.67
C ASN A 178 17.80 -0.22 -4.26
N LEU A 179 18.59 -1.27 -4.09
CA LEU A 179 19.32 -1.52 -2.83
C LEU A 179 20.36 -0.43 -2.54
N ASP A 180 21.11 0.01 -3.55
CA ASP A 180 22.09 1.09 -3.41
C ASP A 180 21.44 2.42 -3.03
N ILE A 181 20.23 2.71 -3.56
CA ILE A 181 19.45 3.90 -3.17
C ILE A 181 19.11 3.87 -1.68
N ALA A 182 18.67 2.72 -1.17
CA ALA A 182 18.38 2.57 0.26
C ALA A 182 19.68 2.58 1.11
N GLY A 183 20.77 2.06 0.56
CA GLY A 183 22.10 2.10 1.14
C GLY A 183 22.18 1.55 2.57
N GLU A 184 23.10 2.09 3.35
CA GLU A 184 23.30 1.70 4.76
C GLU A 184 22.09 2.02 5.66
N LYS A 185 21.25 2.96 5.27
CA LYS A 185 20.06 3.35 6.02
C LYS A 185 18.98 2.26 5.98
N GLY A 186 18.91 1.50 4.91
CA GLY A 186 17.95 0.42 4.76
C GLY A 186 16.51 0.91 4.56
N GLY A 187 15.54 0.18 5.13
CA GLY A 187 14.12 0.50 5.00
C GLY A 187 13.50 0.09 3.65
N LEU A 188 14.16 -0.82 2.91
CA LEU A 188 13.64 -1.37 1.66
C LEU A 188 13.63 -2.90 1.70
N PHE A 189 12.47 -3.47 1.44
CA PHE A 189 12.30 -4.86 1.04
C PHE A 189 12.13 -4.90 -0.47
N VAL A 190 13.20 -5.21 -1.19
CA VAL A 190 13.13 -5.33 -2.66
C VAL A 190 12.24 -6.49 -3.03
N ALA A 191 11.24 -6.22 -3.86
CA ALA A 191 10.31 -7.22 -4.36
C ALA A 191 9.70 -6.73 -5.69
N PRO A 192 9.09 -7.60 -6.47
CA PRO A 192 8.20 -7.20 -7.54
C PRO A 192 7.06 -6.33 -7.02
N THR A 193 6.60 -5.36 -7.82
CA THR A 193 5.57 -4.40 -7.41
C THR A 193 4.18 -5.02 -7.28
N HIS A 194 3.96 -6.18 -7.89
CA HIS A 194 2.70 -6.93 -7.82
C HIS A 194 2.98 -8.45 -7.96
N MET A 195 1.92 -9.26 -8.01
CA MET A 195 2.02 -10.68 -8.34
C MET A 195 2.75 -10.86 -9.69
N LEU A 196 3.53 -11.93 -9.76
CA LEU A 196 4.20 -12.32 -11.00
C LEU A 196 3.19 -13.09 -11.87
N GLU A 197 2.83 -12.50 -12.98
CA GLU A 197 1.93 -13.09 -13.95
C GLU A 197 2.65 -14.15 -14.82
N PRO A 198 1.92 -15.06 -15.48
CA PRO A 198 2.51 -16.17 -16.26
C PRO A 198 3.47 -15.77 -17.38
N GLU A 199 3.41 -14.52 -17.86
CA GLU A 199 4.31 -14.00 -18.88
C GLU A 199 5.72 -13.66 -18.36
N VAL A 200 5.94 -13.65 -17.05
CA VAL A 200 7.26 -13.37 -16.48
C VAL A 200 8.18 -14.58 -16.68
N PRO A 201 9.32 -14.43 -17.40
CA PRO A 201 10.24 -15.52 -17.61
C PRO A 201 10.85 -16.04 -16.30
N LEU A 202 10.99 -17.35 -16.17
CA LEU A 202 11.57 -17.98 -14.98
C LEU A 202 12.99 -17.45 -14.69
N GLU A 203 13.78 -17.21 -15.73
CA GLU A 203 15.12 -16.64 -15.61
C GLU A 203 15.13 -15.24 -14.99
N ASN A 204 14.09 -14.44 -15.20
CA ASN A 204 13.94 -13.13 -14.57
C ASN A 204 13.56 -13.28 -13.08
N ILE A 205 12.74 -14.27 -12.75
CA ILE A 205 12.44 -14.58 -11.33
C ILE A 205 13.71 -15.03 -10.61
N LEU A 206 14.50 -15.92 -11.21
CA LEU A 206 15.76 -16.38 -10.64
C LEU A 206 16.84 -15.28 -10.58
N ALA A 207 16.75 -14.28 -11.44
CA ALA A 207 17.68 -13.15 -11.44
C ALA A 207 17.39 -12.14 -10.31
N TYR A 208 16.14 -12.08 -9.87
CA TYR A 208 15.72 -11.23 -8.77
C TYR A 208 16.11 -11.82 -7.39
N VAL A 209 16.02 -13.15 -7.22
CA VAL A 209 16.39 -13.89 -5.99
C VAL A 209 17.89 -14.04 -5.84
#